data_424879917f78b16b84c63e17ba1a870d
#
_entry.id   424879917f78b16b84c63e17ba1a870d
#
_cell.length_a   1.000
_cell.length_b   1.000
_cell.length_c   1.000
_cell.angle_alpha   90.00
_cell.angle_beta   90.00
_cell.angle_gamma   90.00
#
_symmetry.space_group_name_H-M   'P 1'
#
loop_
_entity.id
_entity.type
_entity.pdbx_description
1 polymer ?
#
loop_
_entity_poly.entity_id
_entity_poly.type
_entity_poly.pdbx_seq_one_letter_code
_entity_poly.pdbx_strand_id
1 'polypeptide(L)'
;MQNALANVISVVHIAAAIALLNGLFTTFGQSKITVQAIESIARQPEAADSIRSAMFVGLAMAETSGIYGLLIAIIMLYANPLVDILVNLIK
;
A
#
# COMPACT_ATOMS: atom_id res chain seq x y z
N MET A 1 1.34 -24.90 -22.97
CA MET A 1 2.37 -24.29 -22.09
C MET A 1 2.35 -22.78 -22.12
N GLN A 2 2.28 -22.15 -23.30
CA GLN A 2 2.15 -20.69 -23.37
C GLN A 2 0.90 -20.18 -22.69
N ASN A 3 -0.23 -20.91 -22.80
CA ASN A 3 -1.47 -20.51 -22.14
C ASN A 3 -1.37 -20.57 -20.61
N ALA A 4 -0.65 -21.58 -20.08
CA ALA A 4 -0.43 -21.67 -18.65
C ALA A 4 0.40 -20.51 -18.13
N LEU A 5 1.46 -20.13 -18.86
CA LEU A 5 2.30 -19.00 -18.51
C LEU A 5 1.51 -17.69 -18.56
N ALA A 6 0.71 -17.49 -19.61
CA ALA A 6 -0.13 -16.31 -19.74
C ALA A 6 -1.14 -16.22 -18.61
N ASN A 7 -1.75 -17.32 -18.21
CA ASN A 7 -2.70 -17.35 -17.11
C ASN A 7 -2.04 -16.99 -15.78
N VAL A 8 -0.86 -17.54 -15.51
CA VAL A 8 -0.12 -17.23 -14.28
C VAL A 8 0.26 -15.75 -14.24
N ILE A 9 0.77 -15.21 -15.33
CA ILE A 9 1.15 -13.79 -15.40
C ILE A 9 -0.07 -12.89 -15.19
N SER A 10 -1.20 -13.24 -15.81
CA SER A 10 -2.44 -12.47 -15.65
C SER A 10 -2.92 -12.47 -14.20
N VAL A 11 -2.90 -13.63 -13.54
CA VAL A 11 -3.32 -13.74 -12.14
C VAL A 11 -2.36 -12.95 -11.24
N VAL A 12 -1.06 -13.00 -11.49
CA VAL A 12 -0.06 -12.26 -10.72
C VAL A 12 -0.31 -10.76 -10.84
N HIS A 13 -0.59 -10.26 -12.03
CA HIS A 13 -0.86 -8.83 -12.22
C HIS A 13 -2.14 -8.39 -11.50
N ILE A 14 -3.20 -9.21 -11.57
CA ILE A 14 -4.44 -8.92 -10.85
C ILE A 14 -4.20 -8.93 -9.35
N ALA A 15 -3.47 -9.92 -8.85
CA ALA A 15 -3.17 -10.01 -7.43
C ALA A 15 -2.32 -8.83 -6.95
N ALA A 16 -1.37 -8.37 -7.75
CA ALA A 16 -0.56 -7.19 -7.44
C ALA A 16 -1.43 -5.93 -7.37
N ALA A 17 -2.37 -5.78 -8.30
CA ALA A 17 -3.31 -4.66 -8.30
C ALA A 17 -4.18 -4.69 -7.05
N ILE A 18 -4.66 -5.87 -6.64
CA ILE A 18 -5.46 -6.01 -5.40
C ILE A 18 -4.62 -5.66 -4.18
N ALA A 19 -3.37 -6.09 -4.14
CA ALA A 19 -2.47 -5.74 -3.03
C ALA A 19 -2.29 -4.22 -2.91
N LEU A 20 -2.22 -3.51 -4.03
CA LEU A 20 -2.10 -2.06 -4.04
C LEU A 20 -3.39 -1.35 -3.61
N LEU A 21 -4.56 -1.99 -3.73
CA LEU A 21 -5.82 -1.41 -3.28
C LEU A 21 -5.83 -1.14 -1.79
N ASN A 22 -4.98 -1.80 -1.02
CA ASN A 22 -4.82 -1.50 0.40
C ASN A 22 -4.49 -0.02 0.63
N GLY A 23 -3.76 0.60 -0.29
CA GLY A 23 -3.47 2.04 -0.22
C GLY A 23 -4.71 2.93 -0.26
N LEU A 24 -5.79 2.48 -0.91
CA LEU A 24 -7.05 3.22 -0.92
C LEU A 24 -7.61 3.33 0.50
N PHE A 25 -7.59 2.25 1.26
CA PHE A 25 -8.11 2.26 2.63
C PHE A 25 -7.22 3.07 3.57
N THR A 26 -5.91 3.00 3.42
CA THR A 26 -4.99 3.81 4.23
C THR A 26 -5.18 5.29 3.96
N THR A 27 -5.49 5.66 2.70
CA THR A 27 -5.75 7.05 2.33
C THR A 27 -6.98 7.61 3.05
N PHE A 28 -8.04 6.82 3.19
CA PHE A 28 -9.21 7.25 3.97
C PHE A 28 -8.85 7.49 5.44
N GLY A 29 -8.05 6.61 6.04
CA GLY A 29 -7.56 6.79 7.40
C GLY A 29 -6.72 8.04 7.56
N GLN A 30 -5.81 8.26 6.63
CA GLN A 30 -4.95 9.45 6.63
C GLN A 30 -5.76 10.74 6.47
N SER A 31 -6.79 10.71 5.63
CA SER A 31 -7.69 11.84 5.44
C SER A 31 -8.38 12.22 6.75
N LYS A 32 -8.88 11.24 7.49
CA LYS A 32 -9.54 11.47 8.79
C LYS A 32 -8.58 12.07 9.80
N ILE A 33 -7.35 11.56 9.86
CA ILE A 33 -6.32 12.09 10.76
C ILE A 33 -6.03 13.55 10.44
N THR A 34 -5.87 13.87 9.16
CA THR A 34 -5.52 15.23 8.72
C THR A 34 -6.66 16.21 9.01
N VAL A 35 -7.90 15.84 8.69
CA VAL A 35 -9.08 16.69 8.94
C VAL A 35 -9.20 16.98 10.43
N GLN A 36 -9.07 15.95 11.27
CA GLN A 36 -9.18 16.11 12.71
C GLN A 36 -8.07 16.99 13.26
N ALA A 37 -6.84 16.85 12.74
CA ALA A 37 -5.73 17.67 13.16
C ALA A 37 -5.95 19.15 12.81
N ILE A 38 -6.43 19.43 11.60
CA ILE A 38 -6.71 20.80 11.15
C ILE A 38 -7.79 21.44 12.03
N GLU A 39 -8.88 20.71 12.32
CA GLU A 39 -9.93 21.20 13.21
C GLU A 39 -9.40 21.50 14.61
N SER A 40 -8.57 20.60 15.14
CA SER A 40 -8.01 20.76 16.49
C SER A 40 -7.07 21.94 16.56
N ILE A 41 -6.26 22.18 15.52
CA ILE A 41 -5.39 23.36 15.45
C ILE A 41 -6.21 24.64 15.40
N ALA A 42 -7.32 24.62 14.64
CA ALA A 42 -8.21 25.77 14.55
C ALA A 42 -8.83 26.13 15.90
N ARG A 43 -9.14 25.12 16.72
CA ARG A 43 -9.73 25.32 18.06
C ARG A 43 -8.67 25.69 19.09
N GLN A 44 -7.47 25.17 18.96
CA GLN A 44 -6.37 25.35 19.91
C GLN A 44 -5.09 25.69 19.19
N PRO A 45 -4.99 26.93 18.66
CA PRO A 45 -3.78 27.32 17.89
C PRO A 45 -2.49 27.22 18.69
N GLU A 46 -2.57 27.37 20.02
CA GLU A 46 -1.41 27.25 20.91
C GLU A 46 -0.86 25.85 20.99
N ALA A 47 -1.65 24.84 20.61
CA ALA A 47 -1.24 23.45 20.61
C ALA A 47 -0.85 22.96 19.22
N ALA A 48 -0.73 23.84 18.23
CA ALA A 48 -0.52 23.47 16.82
C ALA A 48 0.69 22.57 16.64
N ASP A 49 1.82 22.85 17.29
CA ASP A 49 3.04 22.05 17.13
C ASP A 49 2.86 20.62 17.65
N SER A 50 2.24 20.47 18.83
CA SER A 50 1.96 19.16 19.40
C SER A 50 0.99 18.37 18.53
N ILE A 51 -0.05 19.02 18.02
CA ILE A 51 -1.05 18.38 17.16
C ILE A 51 -0.42 17.95 15.84
N ARG A 52 0.43 18.79 15.26
CA ARG A 52 1.12 18.48 14.01
C ARG A 52 2.05 17.26 14.19
N SER A 53 2.79 17.21 15.29
CA SER A 53 3.65 16.08 15.57
C SER A 53 2.86 14.79 15.73
N ALA A 54 1.76 14.81 16.47
CA ALA A 54 0.88 13.67 16.62
C ALA A 54 0.26 13.25 15.28
N MET A 55 -0.10 14.22 14.45
CA MET A 55 -0.63 13.97 13.10
C MET A 55 0.37 13.20 12.24
N PHE A 56 1.63 13.64 12.21
CA PHE A 56 2.66 12.96 11.41
C PHE A 56 2.88 11.53 11.86
N VAL A 57 2.91 11.29 13.18
CA VAL A 57 3.02 9.92 13.71
C VAL A 57 1.83 9.08 13.27
N GLY A 58 0.62 9.62 13.40
CA GLY A 58 -0.59 8.93 12.97
C GLY A 58 -0.60 8.63 11.47
N LEU A 59 -0.18 9.59 10.66
CA LEU A 59 -0.10 9.40 9.21
C LEU A 59 0.90 8.31 8.83
N ALA A 60 2.06 8.28 9.49
CA ALA A 60 3.07 7.25 9.27
C ALA A 60 2.56 5.87 9.63
N MET A 61 1.88 5.75 10.78
CA MET A 61 1.29 4.48 11.21
C MET A 61 0.19 4.01 10.27
N ALA A 62 -0.65 4.92 9.81
CA ALA A 62 -1.73 4.58 8.88
C ALA A 62 -1.19 4.11 7.52
N GLU A 63 -0.05 4.66 7.07
CA GLU A 63 0.54 4.31 5.79
C GLU A 63 1.24 2.95 5.81
N THR A 64 1.60 2.43 6.98
CA THR A 64 2.40 1.20 7.09
C THR A 64 1.81 0.04 6.31
N SER A 65 0.50 -0.20 6.40
CA SER A 65 -0.13 -1.31 5.68
C SER A 65 -0.15 -1.07 4.17
N GLY A 66 -0.28 0.19 3.73
CA GLY A 66 -0.18 0.53 2.31
C GLY A 66 1.21 0.25 1.75
N ILE A 67 2.25 0.55 2.53
CA ILE A 67 3.63 0.25 2.15
C ILE A 67 3.85 -1.26 2.04
N TYR A 68 3.29 -2.06 2.94
CA TYR A 68 3.38 -3.51 2.85
C TYR A 68 2.69 -4.03 1.60
N GLY A 69 1.52 -3.49 1.25
CA GLY A 69 0.83 -3.85 0.01
C GLY A 69 1.66 -3.52 -1.23
N LEU A 70 2.30 -2.36 -1.23
CA LEU A 70 3.21 -1.97 -2.31
C LEU A 70 4.40 -2.92 -2.42
N LEU A 71 4.99 -3.31 -1.29
CA LEU A 71 6.12 -4.24 -1.27
C LEU A 71 5.71 -5.60 -1.85
N ILE A 72 4.56 -6.12 -1.45
CA ILE A 72 4.04 -7.36 -1.99
C ILE A 72 3.82 -7.26 -3.50
N ALA A 73 3.23 -6.16 -3.97
CA ALA A 73 3.01 -5.94 -5.40
C ALA A 73 4.32 -5.91 -6.18
N ILE A 74 5.34 -5.25 -5.66
CA ILE A 74 6.66 -5.19 -6.30
C ILE A 74 7.28 -6.59 -6.38
N ILE A 75 7.20 -7.37 -5.31
CA ILE A 75 7.71 -8.74 -5.30
C ILE A 75 6.99 -9.57 -6.36
N MET A 76 5.67 -9.46 -6.45
CA MET A 76 4.89 -10.24 -7.40
C MET A 76 5.18 -9.87 -8.85
N LEU A 77 5.44 -8.59 -9.12
CA LEU A 77 5.66 -8.11 -10.48
C LEU A 77 7.11 -8.29 -10.96
N TYR A 78 8.08 -8.12 -10.07
CA TYR A 78 9.48 -8.04 -10.49
C TYR A 78 10.39 -9.13 -9.93
N ALA A 79 10.01 -9.75 -8.82
CA ALA A 79 10.86 -10.72 -8.13
C ALA A 79 10.10 -11.98 -7.74
N ASN A 80 9.08 -12.35 -8.52
CA ASN A 80 8.22 -13.48 -8.20
C ASN A 80 8.94 -14.80 -8.54
N PRO A 81 9.35 -15.59 -7.53
CA PRO A 81 10.05 -16.84 -7.79
C PRO A 81 9.16 -17.90 -8.46
N LEU A 82 7.84 -17.81 -8.28
CA LEU A 82 6.91 -18.76 -8.90
C LEU A 82 6.91 -18.64 -10.42
N VAL A 83 7.01 -17.42 -10.94
CA VAL A 83 7.07 -17.21 -12.39
C VAL A 83 8.38 -17.77 -12.95
N ASP A 84 9.49 -17.53 -12.27
CA ASP A 84 10.79 -18.06 -12.67
C ASP A 84 10.79 -19.58 -12.66
N ILE A 85 10.24 -20.21 -11.62
CA ILE A 85 10.13 -21.67 -11.53
C ILE A 85 9.29 -22.20 -12.67
N LEU A 86 8.15 -21.57 -12.98
CA LEU A 86 7.29 -21.99 -14.05
C LEU A 86 8.00 -21.90 -15.42
N VAL A 87 8.69 -20.81 -15.66
CA VAL A 87 9.45 -20.62 -16.91
C VAL A 87 10.52 -21.70 -17.05
N ASN A 88 11.22 -22.03 -15.98
CA ASN A 88 12.25 -23.07 -16.00
C ASN A 88 11.65 -24.44 -16.24
N LEU A 89 10.45 -24.73 -15.73
CA LEU A 89 9.78 -25.99 -15.96
C LEU A 89 9.30 -26.15 -17.41
N ILE A 90 8.94 -25.05 -18.06
CA ILE A 90 8.49 -25.05 -19.45
C ILE A 90 9.66 -25.23 -20.42
N LYS A 91 10.85 -24.77 -20.07
CA LYS A 91 12.05 -25.00 -20.87
C LYS A 91 12.47 -26.45 -20.85
#